data_b9ffc34a965be32cefbdb8d40ebb9ace
#
_entry.id   b9ffc34a965be32cefbdb8d40ebb9ace
#
_cell.length_a   1.000
_cell.length_b   1.000
_cell.length_c   1.000
_cell.angle_alpha   90.00
_cell.angle_beta   90.00
_cell.angle_gamma   90.00
#
_symmetry.space_group_name_H-M   'P 1'
#
loop_
_entity.id
_entity.type
_entity.pdbx_description
1 polymer ?
#
loop_
_entity_poly.entity_id
_entity_poly.type
_entity_poly.pdbx_seq_one_letter_code
_entity_poly.pdbx_strand_id
1 'polypeptide(L)'
;HTEMPDLSIYCFFRLFPWALKRCKIVRTIHNTRLWTGMQRTGRRIEAFFIRQNANIAISEAVKSNYQEHYHDSPPIIYNGVAPVKQQPYSQLKTGKINILFAGRFEEQKGIDTLIEIIKSQKDSAIYHFHVIGGGSLASLLTAELAGFTHVSIREPLFNLASFLASFDFLLMPSRHEGLSILALEANFNGLPAIINACPGLHETLPNDWPLRVEHNDLNTYLHLFNDVLPVINRHEIQSIARQFAEKHFSMCSMREGYERLYAQAFKA
;
A
#
# COMPACT_ATOMS: atom_id res chain seq x y z
N HIS A 1 -6.28 -9.97 -9.03
CA HIS A 1 -5.71 -11.34 -8.99
C HIS A 1 -4.97 -11.58 -10.28
N THR A 2 -3.65 -11.74 -10.21
CA THR A 2 -2.77 -11.97 -11.36
C THR A 2 -2.73 -13.44 -11.80
N GLU A 3 -3.10 -14.38 -10.95
CA GLU A 3 -2.89 -15.82 -11.17
C GLU A 3 -3.72 -16.41 -12.32
N MET A 4 -4.99 -16.04 -12.44
CA MET A 4 -5.84 -16.58 -13.52
C MET A 4 -5.48 -16.05 -14.91
N PRO A 5 -5.22 -14.74 -15.11
CA PRO A 5 -4.64 -14.25 -16.36
C PRO A 5 -3.31 -14.90 -16.71
N ASP A 6 -2.41 -15.09 -15.74
CA ASP A 6 -1.11 -15.73 -15.94
C ASP A 6 -1.25 -17.18 -16.38
N LEU A 7 -2.16 -17.94 -15.75
CA LEU A 7 -2.51 -19.29 -16.19
C LEU A 7 -3.02 -19.31 -17.64
N SER A 8 -3.90 -18.38 -17.99
CA SER A 8 -4.46 -18.28 -19.34
C SER A 8 -3.38 -17.99 -20.39
N ILE A 9 -2.47 -17.05 -20.09
CA ILE A 9 -1.31 -16.72 -20.96
C ILE A 9 -0.40 -17.94 -21.10
N TYR A 10 -0.08 -18.62 -20.00
CA TYR A 10 0.72 -19.83 -20.02
C TYR A 10 0.09 -20.92 -20.91
N CYS A 11 -1.20 -21.21 -20.73
CA CYS A 11 -1.92 -22.20 -21.53
C CYS A 11 -1.92 -21.82 -23.02
N PHE A 12 -2.17 -20.55 -23.34
CA PHE A 12 -2.12 -20.07 -24.73
C PHE A 12 -0.77 -20.35 -25.38
N PHE A 13 0.34 -19.97 -24.77
CA PHE A 13 1.65 -20.18 -25.36
C PHE A 13 2.12 -21.65 -25.33
N ARG A 14 1.53 -22.47 -24.47
CA ARG A 14 1.74 -23.94 -24.52
C ARG A 14 1.04 -24.56 -25.72
N LEU A 15 -0.14 -24.06 -26.10
CA LEU A 15 -0.89 -24.54 -27.28
C LEU A 15 -0.34 -23.94 -28.58
N PHE A 16 0.14 -22.69 -28.53
CA PHE A 16 0.60 -21.95 -29.71
C PHE A 16 2.05 -21.43 -29.52
N PRO A 17 3.05 -22.31 -29.41
CA PRO A 17 4.43 -21.91 -29.12
C PRO A 17 5.06 -21.00 -30.18
N TRP A 18 4.58 -21.08 -31.42
CA TRP A 18 5.01 -20.21 -32.51
C TRP A 18 4.69 -18.73 -32.29
N ALA A 19 3.70 -18.42 -31.47
CA ALA A 19 3.34 -17.05 -31.15
C ALA A 19 4.44 -16.32 -30.34
N LEU A 20 5.27 -17.03 -29.56
CA LEU A 20 6.44 -16.47 -28.85
C LEU A 20 7.49 -15.90 -29.81
N LYS A 21 7.51 -16.33 -31.07
CA LYS A 21 8.41 -15.76 -32.09
C LYS A 21 7.96 -14.38 -32.57
N ARG A 22 6.70 -14.01 -32.31
CA ARG A 22 6.08 -12.76 -32.77
C ARG A 22 5.67 -11.82 -31.64
N CYS A 23 5.66 -12.31 -30.40
CA CYS A 23 5.22 -11.53 -29.24
C CYS A 23 6.28 -11.58 -28.14
N LYS A 24 6.55 -10.44 -27.54
CA LYS A 24 7.27 -10.37 -26.26
C LYS A 24 6.25 -10.28 -25.12
N ILE A 25 6.54 -10.94 -24.01
CA ILE A 25 5.68 -10.95 -22.84
C ILE A 25 6.29 -10.00 -21.81
N VAL A 26 5.45 -9.13 -21.25
CA VAL A 26 5.78 -8.32 -20.08
C VAL A 26 4.71 -8.57 -19.02
N ARG A 27 5.13 -8.95 -17.85
CA ARG A 27 4.26 -9.28 -16.72
C ARG A 27 4.66 -8.47 -15.49
N THR A 28 3.69 -7.80 -14.88
CA THR A 28 3.90 -7.05 -13.63
C THR A 28 3.39 -7.86 -12.44
N ILE A 29 4.25 -8.09 -11.46
CA ILE A 29 3.95 -8.83 -10.24
C ILE A 29 3.54 -7.83 -9.16
N HIS A 30 2.29 -7.93 -8.70
CA HIS A 30 1.69 -6.99 -7.75
C HIS A 30 1.66 -7.50 -6.30
N ASN A 31 1.85 -8.80 -6.06
CA ASN A 31 1.71 -9.42 -4.75
C ASN A 31 2.97 -10.16 -4.35
N THR A 32 3.23 -10.17 -3.05
CA THR A 32 4.28 -11.01 -2.45
C THR A 32 3.87 -12.48 -2.33
N ARG A 33 2.56 -12.77 -2.24
CA ARG A 33 2.04 -14.15 -2.15
C ARG A 33 1.36 -14.52 -3.46
N LEU A 34 1.98 -15.45 -4.21
CA LEU A 34 1.48 -15.97 -5.47
C LEU A 34 1.04 -17.43 -5.32
N TRP A 35 0.05 -17.82 -6.11
CA TRP A 35 -0.42 -19.20 -6.27
C TRP A 35 -0.88 -19.86 -4.96
N THR A 36 -1.53 -19.10 -4.08
CA THR A 36 -2.09 -19.64 -2.82
C THR A 36 -3.06 -20.78 -3.14
N GLY A 37 -2.77 -21.98 -2.60
CA GLY A 37 -3.53 -23.21 -2.87
C GLY A 37 -3.19 -23.91 -4.18
N MET A 38 -2.34 -23.35 -5.06
CA MET A 38 -1.98 -23.92 -6.37
C MET A 38 -0.45 -23.96 -6.62
N GLN A 39 0.36 -24.15 -5.60
CA GLN A 39 1.83 -24.00 -5.67
C GLN A 39 2.52 -24.86 -6.75
N ARG A 40 2.07 -26.11 -6.97
CA ARG A 40 2.67 -26.99 -8.00
C ARG A 40 2.44 -26.46 -9.41
N THR A 41 1.25 -25.99 -9.70
CA THR A 41 0.90 -25.36 -10.98
C THR A 41 1.62 -24.02 -11.10
N GLY A 42 1.62 -23.22 -10.05
CA GLY A 42 2.31 -21.94 -9.99
C GLY A 42 3.78 -22.04 -10.34
N ARG A 43 4.53 -22.99 -9.77
CA ARG A 43 5.96 -23.18 -10.09
C ARG A 43 6.22 -23.41 -11.59
N ARG A 44 5.36 -24.11 -12.28
CA ARG A 44 5.49 -24.35 -13.75
C ARG A 44 5.24 -23.08 -14.53
N ILE A 45 4.26 -22.29 -14.11
CA ILE A 45 3.90 -21.02 -14.74
C ILE A 45 5.00 -19.99 -14.50
N GLU A 46 5.49 -19.87 -13.27
CA GLU A 46 6.60 -18.98 -12.94
C GLU A 46 7.87 -19.33 -13.74
N ALA A 47 8.23 -20.61 -13.80
CA ALA A 47 9.36 -21.06 -14.62
C ALA A 47 9.18 -20.73 -16.12
N PHE A 48 7.96 -20.63 -16.63
CA PHE A 48 7.71 -20.17 -17.98
C PHE A 48 7.99 -18.67 -18.12
N PHE A 49 7.45 -17.81 -17.24
CA PHE A 49 7.67 -16.36 -17.30
C PHE A 49 9.13 -15.97 -17.06
N ILE A 50 9.83 -16.67 -16.16
CA ILE A 50 11.27 -16.49 -15.92
C ILE A 50 12.06 -16.76 -17.21
N ARG A 51 11.80 -17.88 -17.89
CA ARG A 51 12.47 -18.21 -19.17
C ARG A 51 12.20 -17.20 -20.28
N GLN A 52 11.08 -16.48 -20.24
CA GLN A 52 10.77 -15.40 -21.17
C GLN A 52 11.36 -14.04 -20.75
N ASN A 53 12.04 -13.96 -19.60
CA ASN A 53 12.50 -12.71 -19.00
C ASN A 53 11.39 -11.65 -18.93
N ALA A 54 10.19 -12.10 -18.51
CA ALA A 54 8.95 -11.36 -18.65
C ALA A 54 8.58 -10.54 -17.42
N ASN A 55 9.21 -10.84 -16.26
CA ASN A 55 8.76 -10.37 -14.95
C ASN A 55 9.26 -8.96 -14.61
N ILE A 56 8.39 -8.19 -14.00
CA ILE A 56 8.68 -6.89 -13.38
C ILE A 56 8.04 -6.90 -11.99
N ALA A 57 8.78 -6.46 -10.98
CA ALA A 57 8.25 -6.25 -9.64
C ALA A 57 7.80 -4.79 -9.46
N ILE A 58 6.74 -4.58 -8.69
CA ILE A 58 6.27 -3.21 -8.38
C ILE A 58 6.96 -2.60 -7.16
N SER A 59 7.80 -3.36 -6.44
CA SER A 59 8.43 -2.93 -5.19
C SER A 59 9.63 -3.81 -4.86
N GLU A 60 10.51 -3.34 -3.97
CA GLU A 60 11.59 -4.18 -3.41
C GLU A 60 11.04 -5.35 -2.62
N ALA A 61 9.93 -5.17 -1.90
CA ALA A 61 9.26 -6.24 -1.17
C ALA A 61 8.81 -7.38 -2.10
N VAL A 62 8.19 -7.04 -3.23
CA VAL A 62 7.76 -8.03 -4.23
C VAL A 62 8.96 -8.71 -4.88
N LYS A 63 9.99 -7.96 -5.25
CA LYS A 63 11.22 -8.50 -5.85
C LYS A 63 11.94 -9.47 -4.90
N SER A 64 12.19 -9.06 -3.66
CA SER A 64 12.90 -9.87 -2.67
C SER A 64 12.14 -11.17 -2.37
N ASN A 65 10.82 -11.08 -2.19
CA ASN A 65 9.98 -12.27 -2.00
C ASN A 65 10.00 -13.20 -3.22
N TYR A 66 9.95 -12.62 -4.41
CA TYR A 66 10.02 -13.38 -5.67
C TYR A 66 11.37 -14.09 -5.82
N GLN A 67 12.46 -13.40 -5.50
CA GLN A 67 13.82 -13.96 -5.53
C GLN A 67 13.98 -15.11 -4.54
N GLU A 68 13.44 -14.98 -3.35
CA GLU A 68 13.47 -16.04 -2.34
C GLU A 68 12.75 -17.32 -2.79
N HIS A 69 11.55 -17.16 -3.41
CA HIS A 69 10.70 -18.29 -3.75
C HIS A 69 10.97 -18.92 -5.12
N TYR A 70 11.42 -18.13 -6.08
CA TYR A 70 11.58 -18.55 -7.48
C TYR A 70 12.99 -18.40 -8.02
N HIS A 71 13.94 -17.87 -7.24
CA HIS A 71 15.35 -17.68 -7.60
C HIS A 71 15.54 -16.82 -8.86
N ASP A 72 14.64 -15.86 -9.08
CA ASP A 72 14.70 -14.86 -10.15
C ASP A 72 14.59 -13.47 -9.55
N SER A 73 15.30 -12.50 -10.14
CA SER A 73 15.38 -11.12 -9.62
C SER A 73 14.86 -10.14 -10.67
N PRO A 74 13.53 -9.96 -10.77
CA PRO A 74 12.94 -9.07 -11.76
C PRO A 74 13.36 -7.62 -11.52
N PRO A 75 13.48 -6.80 -12.58
CA PRO A 75 13.66 -5.35 -12.42
C PRO A 75 12.43 -4.75 -11.73
N ILE A 76 12.64 -3.61 -11.05
CA ILE A 76 11.57 -2.89 -10.39
C ILE A 76 11.10 -1.74 -11.26
N ILE A 77 9.79 -1.65 -11.43
CA ILE A 77 9.10 -0.44 -11.89
C ILE A 77 7.99 -0.17 -10.87
N TYR A 78 8.20 0.82 -10.02
CA TYR A 78 7.22 1.20 -9.01
C TYR A 78 5.91 1.66 -9.64
N ASN A 79 4.79 1.35 -8.97
CA ASN A 79 3.51 1.95 -9.35
C ASN A 79 3.59 3.47 -9.17
N GLY A 80 3.11 4.18 -10.18
CA GLY A 80 3.01 5.63 -10.15
C GLY A 80 1.63 6.10 -9.70
N VAL A 81 1.62 7.23 -9.00
CA VAL A 81 0.41 7.97 -8.65
C VAL A 81 0.47 9.38 -9.22
N ALA A 82 -0.69 10.00 -9.37
CA ALA A 82 -0.83 11.37 -9.82
C ALA A 82 -1.55 12.20 -8.75
N PRO A 83 -1.29 13.50 -8.67
CA PRO A 83 -2.06 14.37 -7.79
C PRO A 83 -3.52 14.36 -8.20
N VAL A 84 -4.41 14.33 -7.21
CA VAL A 84 -5.86 14.38 -7.40
C VAL A 84 -6.36 15.72 -6.88
N LYS A 85 -7.32 16.34 -7.58
CA LYS A 85 -7.94 17.58 -7.09
C LYS A 85 -8.59 17.33 -5.74
N GLN A 86 -8.07 17.99 -4.71
CA GLN A 86 -8.55 17.82 -3.34
C GLN A 86 -9.86 18.57 -3.11
N GLN A 87 -10.71 17.98 -2.28
CA GLN A 87 -12.00 18.50 -1.84
C GLN A 87 -12.09 18.42 -0.32
N PRO A 88 -12.82 19.32 0.34
CA PRO A 88 -13.01 19.25 1.78
C PRO A 88 -13.87 18.04 2.16
N TYR A 89 -13.44 17.29 3.18
CA TYR A 89 -14.25 16.24 3.76
C TYR A 89 -15.18 16.82 4.83
N SER A 90 -16.50 16.76 4.57
CA SER A 90 -17.50 17.47 5.38
C SER A 90 -17.72 16.93 6.80
N GLN A 91 -17.12 15.78 7.13
CA GLN A 91 -17.39 15.09 8.41
C GLN A 91 -16.19 15.09 9.35
N LEU A 92 -15.22 15.96 9.11
CA LEU A 92 -14.12 16.20 10.05
C LEU A 92 -14.64 16.72 11.38
N LYS A 93 -13.93 16.41 12.46
CA LYS A 93 -14.23 16.94 13.78
C LYS A 93 -13.41 18.20 14.04
N THR A 94 -14.09 19.32 14.09
CA THR A 94 -13.48 20.63 14.37
C THR A 94 -12.75 20.61 15.71
N GLY A 95 -11.56 21.18 15.76
CA GLY A 95 -10.71 21.24 16.97
C GLY A 95 -10.07 19.90 17.36
N LYS A 96 -10.12 18.89 16.47
CA LYS A 96 -9.47 17.59 16.67
C LYS A 96 -8.37 17.37 15.64
N ILE A 97 -7.41 16.54 15.98
CA ILE A 97 -6.51 15.91 15.02
C ILE A 97 -7.27 14.73 14.41
N ASN A 98 -7.59 14.83 13.13
CA ASN A 98 -8.39 13.85 12.41
C ASN A 98 -7.48 12.78 11.79
N ILE A 99 -7.51 11.58 12.33
CA ILE A 99 -6.72 10.42 11.88
C ILE A 99 -7.56 9.58 10.93
N LEU A 100 -7.06 9.34 9.74
CA LEU A 100 -7.69 8.45 8.76
C LEU A 100 -7.10 7.05 8.87
N PHE A 101 -7.94 6.03 8.95
CA PHE A 101 -7.63 4.66 8.52
C PHE A 101 -8.54 4.34 7.35
N ALA A 102 -7.99 3.83 6.25
CA ALA A 102 -8.82 3.40 5.13
C ALA A 102 -8.30 2.12 4.49
N GLY A 103 -9.23 1.19 4.18
CA GLY A 103 -8.88 -0.07 3.55
C GLY A 103 -9.82 -1.21 3.88
N ARG A 104 -9.42 -2.41 3.46
CA ARG A 104 -10.17 -3.62 3.79
C ARG A 104 -10.03 -3.93 5.29
N PHE A 105 -11.12 -4.28 5.94
CA PHE A 105 -11.09 -4.73 7.34
C PHE A 105 -10.73 -6.21 7.40
N GLU A 106 -9.45 -6.48 7.20
CA GLU A 106 -8.83 -7.81 7.18
C GLU A 106 -7.60 -7.84 8.09
N GLU A 107 -7.20 -9.03 8.53
CA GLU A 107 -6.02 -9.22 9.39
C GLU A 107 -4.75 -8.58 8.82
N GLN A 108 -4.58 -8.65 7.50
CA GLN A 108 -3.46 -8.04 6.79
C GLN A 108 -3.31 -6.55 7.09
N LYS A 109 -4.41 -5.84 7.31
CA LYS A 109 -4.44 -4.39 7.55
C LYS A 109 -4.25 -4.01 9.03
N GLY A 110 -4.04 -5.00 9.91
CA GLY A 110 -3.77 -4.76 11.32
C GLY A 110 -4.97 -4.19 12.09
N ILE A 111 -6.17 -4.74 11.84
CA ILE A 111 -7.42 -4.26 12.46
C ILE A 111 -7.39 -4.42 13.98
N ASP A 112 -6.78 -5.47 14.50
CA ASP A 112 -6.53 -5.68 15.91
C ASP A 112 -5.67 -4.56 16.52
N THR A 113 -4.54 -4.25 15.91
CA THR A 113 -3.66 -3.14 16.32
C THR A 113 -4.38 -1.78 16.22
N LEU A 114 -5.17 -1.57 15.16
CA LEU A 114 -6.01 -0.37 15.02
C LEU A 114 -6.97 -0.21 16.20
N ILE A 115 -7.67 -1.29 16.58
CA ILE A 115 -8.59 -1.29 17.71
C ILE A 115 -7.88 -0.94 19.02
N GLU A 116 -6.71 -1.52 19.27
CA GLU A 116 -5.91 -1.25 20.46
C GLU A 116 -5.45 0.22 20.53
N ILE A 117 -4.97 0.77 19.41
CA ILE A 117 -4.59 2.19 19.32
C ILE A 117 -5.78 3.08 19.62
N ILE A 118 -6.94 2.84 18.99
CA ILE A 118 -8.14 3.67 19.22
C ILE A 118 -8.58 3.59 20.68
N LYS A 119 -8.63 2.41 21.27
CA LYS A 119 -9.00 2.20 22.68
C LYS A 119 -8.04 2.92 23.65
N SER A 120 -6.75 2.91 23.35
CA SER A 120 -5.75 3.58 24.18
C SER A 120 -5.92 5.10 24.24
N GLN A 121 -6.57 5.68 23.21
CA GLN A 121 -6.81 7.11 23.09
C GLN A 121 -8.21 7.55 23.59
N LYS A 122 -8.94 6.68 24.32
CA LYS A 122 -10.32 6.92 24.78
C LYS A 122 -10.49 8.18 25.63
N ASP A 123 -9.49 8.49 26.44
CA ASP A 123 -9.48 9.65 27.33
C ASP A 123 -8.82 10.89 26.68
N SER A 124 -8.32 10.76 25.45
CA SER A 124 -7.70 11.84 24.71
C SER A 124 -8.75 12.78 24.12
N ALA A 125 -8.68 14.04 24.52
CA ALA A 125 -9.58 15.06 23.98
C ALA A 125 -9.16 15.59 22.59
N ILE A 126 -8.00 15.17 22.06
CA ILE A 126 -7.40 15.80 20.87
C ILE A 126 -7.59 15.01 19.57
N TYR A 127 -7.84 13.69 19.62
CA TYR A 127 -7.95 12.86 18.42
C TYR A 127 -9.38 12.54 18.03
N HIS A 128 -9.60 12.36 16.72
CA HIS A 128 -10.77 11.68 16.17
C HIS A 128 -10.34 10.75 15.05
N PHE A 129 -10.75 9.48 15.14
CA PHE A 129 -10.41 8.45 14.17
C PHE A 129 -11.55 8.27 13.16
N HIS A 130 -11.24 8.39 11.88
CA HIS A 130 -12.12 8.10 10.76
C HIS A 130 -11.71 6.76 10.17
N VAL A 131 -12.50 5.73 10.41
CA VAL A 131 -12.25 4.36 9.95
C VAL A 131 -13.15 4.07 8.76
N ILE A 132 -12.59 4.04 7.55
CA ILE A 132 -13.33 3.96 6.29
C ILE A 132 -12.98 2.65 5.59
N GLY A 133 -13.97 1.79 5.35
CA GLY A 133 -13.72 0.53 4.67
C GLY A 133 -14.79 -0.52 4.93
N GLY A 134 -14.42 -1.76 4.66
CA GLY A 134 -15.26 -2.94 4.87
C GLY A 134 -14.44 -4.21 4.73
N GLY A 135 -14.97 -5.32 5.19
CA GLY A 135 -14.28 -6.62 5.11
C GLY A 135 -14.76 -7.60 6.16
N SER A 136 -14.09 -8.74 6.26
CA SER A 136 -14.48 -9.85 7.13
C SER A 136 -14.49 -9.48 8.61
N LEU A 137 -13.66 -8.51 9.03
CA LEU A 137 -13.53 -8.04 10.41
C LEU A 137 -14.42 -6.83 10.74
N ALA A 138 -15.35 -6.42 9.86
CA ALA A 138 -16.19 -5.26 10.08
C ALA A 138 -17.07 -5.37 11.34
N SER A 139 -17.68 -6.54 11.56
CA SER A 139 -18.51 -6.80 12.74
C SER A 139 -17.72 -6.75 14.04
N LEU A 140 -16.51 -7.33 14.05
CA LEU A 140 -15.59 -7.29 15.19
C LEU A 140 -15.21 -5.83 15.51
N LEU A 141 -14.74 -5.09 14.50
CA LEU A 141 -14.32 -3.69 14.66
C LEU A 141 -15.45 -2.82 15.20
N THR A 142 -16.67 -3.00 14.68
CA THR A 142 -17.86 -2.24 15.15
C THR A 142 -18.20 -2.60 16.59
N ALA A 143 -18.18 -3.88 16.97
CA ALA A 143 -18.47 -4.33 18.33
C ALA A 143 -17.43 -3.82 19.35
N GLU A 144 -16.13 -3.93 19.02
CA GLU A 144 -15.03 -3.54 19.88
C GLU A 144 -14.91 -2.02 20.12
N LEU A 145 -15.40 -1.23 19.15
CA LEU A 145 -15.39 0.24 19.21
C LEU A 145 -16.77 0.84 19.51
N ALA A 146 -17.76 0.00 19.84
CA ALA A 146 -19.08 0.45 20.24
C ALA A 146 -19.00 1.34 21.50
N GLY A 147 -19.66 2.50 21.47
CA GLY A 147 -19.66 3.46 22.59
C GLY A 147 -18.47 4.41 22.64
N PHE A 148 -17.45 4.25 21.82
CA PHE A 148 -16.35 5.24 21.73
C PHE A 148 -16.79 6.45 20.88
N THR A 149 -16.75 7.64 21.45
CA THR A 149 -17.23 8.88 20.78
C THR A 149 -16.17 9.53 19.87
N HIS A 150 -14.92 9.14 20.03
CA HIS A 150 -13.77 9.67 19.27
C HIS A 150 -13.42 8.85 18.02
N VAL A 151 -14.35 7.96 17.59
CA VAL A 151 -14.21 7.18 16.35
C VAL A 151 -15.47 7.25 15.53
N SER A 152 -15.32 7.27 14.21
CA SER A 152 -16.40 7.15 13.23
C SER A 152 -16.06 6.04 12.25
N ILE A 153 -16.89 4.98 12.18
CA ILE A 153 -16.72 3.86 11.25
C ILE A 153 -17.68 4.07 10.08
N ARG A 154 -17.20 3.89 8.85
CA ARG A 154 -17.97 4.12 7.63
C ARG A 154 -17.64 3.11 6.55
N GLU A 155 -18.62 2.90 5.67
CA GLU A 155 -18.47 2.14 4.44
C GLU A 155 -17.38 2.76 3.53
N PRO A 156 -16.84 1.96 2.57
CA PRO A 156 -15.88 2.45 1.61
C PRO A 156 -16.33 3.73 0.90
N LEU A 157 -15.49 4.74 0.89
CA LEU A 157 -15.79 6.01 0.24
C LEU A 157 -15.28 6.00 -1.20
N PHE A 158 -16.18 6.24 -2.15
CA PHE A 158 -15.81 6.44 -3.53
C PHE A 158 -14.95 7.70 -3.67
N ASN A 159 -13.88 7.64 -4.48
CA ASN A 159 -12.93 8.74 -4.67
C ASN A 159 -12.25 9.24 -3.37
N LEU A 160 -11.96 8.35 -2.43
CA LEU A 160 -11.26 8.69 -1.18
C LEU A 160 -10.01 9.55 -1.43
N ALA A 161 -9.26 9.28 -2.51
CA ALA A 161 -8.07 10.03 -2.88
C ALA A 161 -8.30 11.55 -2.98
N SER A 162 -9.51 12.01 -3.33
CA SER A 162 -9.85 13.43 -3.41
C SER A 162 -10.09 14.12 -2.05
N PHE A 163 -10.12 13.36 -0.96
CA PHE A 163 -10.34 13.89 0.40
C PHE A 163 -9.14 13.76 1.32
N LEU A 164 -8.06 13.15 0.84
CA LEU A 164 -6.90 12.82 1.68
C LEU A 164 -6.29 14.05 2.36
N ALA A 165 -6.14 15.16 1.65
CA ALA A 165 -5.59 16.39 2.22
C ALA A 165 -6.46 17.05 3.30
N SER A 166 -7.68 16.54 3.52
CA SER A 166 -8.55 17.03 4.60
C SER A 166 -8.18 16.46 5.97
N PHE A 167 -7.51 15.32 6.03
CA PHE A 167 -7.10 14.68 7.28
C PHE A 167 -5.72 15.16 7.72
N ASP A 168 -5.43 14.96 9.00
CA ASP A 168 -4.13 15.34 9.58
C ASP A 168 -3.08 14.25 9.41
N PHE A 169 -3.46 12.97 9.58
CA PHE A 169 -2.58 11.81 9.42
C PHE A 169 -3.34 10.60 8.87
N LEU A 170 -2.64 9.77 8.12
CA LEU A 170 -3.09 8.43 7.73
C LEU A 170 -2.45 7.40 8.67
N LEU A 171 -3.24 6.52 9.29
CA LEU A 171 -2.76 5.43 10.13
C LEU A 171 -2.80 4.10 9.36
N MET A 172 -1.64 3.44 9.25
CA MET A 172 -1.49 2.20 8.50
C MET A 172 -0.74 1.14 9.29
N PRO A 173 -1.40 0.41 10.20
CA PRO A 173 -0.80 -0.66 10.98
C PRO A 173 -0.76 -1.99 10.19
N SER A 174 -0.62 -1.92 8.87
CA SER A 174 -0.60 -3.09 7.98
C SER A 174 0.54 -4.05 8.35
N ARG A 175 0.28 -5.36 8.29
CA ARG A 175 1.29 -6.40 8.55
C ARG A 175 2.15 -6.71 7.33
N HIS A 176 1.60 -6.55 6.14
CA HIS A 176 2.31 -6.67 4.86
C HIS A 176 1.54 -5.99 3.73
N GLU A 177 2.28 -5.51 2.76
CA GLU A 177 1.77 -4.90 1.52
C GLU A 177 2.62 -5.40 0.33
N GLY A 178 2.07 -5.33 -0.88
CA GLY A 178 2.89 -5.46 -2.08
C GLY A 178 3.61 -4.14 -2.40
N LEU A 179 2.81 -3.09 -2.56
CA LEU A 179 3.16 -1.67 -2.52
C LEU A 179 1.85 -0.92 -2.19
N SER A 180 1.83 -0.14 -1.13
CA SER A 180 0.59 0.51 -0.72
C SER A 180 0.27 1.74 -1.57
N ILE A 181 -0.66 1.58 -2.51
CA ILE A 181 -1.15 2.70 -3.33
C ILE A 181 -1.76 3.80 -2.47
N LEU A 182 -2.50 3.44 -1.42
CA LEU A 182 -3.08 4.43 -0.51
C LEU A 182 -2.00 5.28 0.19
N ALA A 183 -0.89 4.66 0.61
CA ALA A 183 0.24 5.41 1.19
C ALA A 183 0.85 6.37 0.17
N LEU A 184 1.02 5.92 -1.08
CA LEU A 184 1.54 6.77 -2.16
C LEU A 184 0.60 7.94 -2.44
N GLU A 185 -0.71 7.69 -2.57
CA GLU A 185 -1.72 8.72 -2.79
C GLU A 185 -1.77 9.72 -1.62
N ALA A 186 -1.69 9.22 -0.37
CA ALA A 186 -1.67 10.07 0.82
C ALA A 186 -0.46 11.00 0.82
N ASN A 187 0.74 10.44 0.66
CA ASN A 187 1.99 11.21 0.63
C ASN A 187 1.98 12.25 -0.51
N PHE A 188 1.54 11.85 -1.70
CA PHE A 188 1.45 12.72 -2.88
C PHE A 188 0.50 13.90 -2.67
N ASN A 189 -0.60 13.68 -1.94
CA ASN A 189 -1.60 14.70 -1.62
C ASN A 189 -1.32 15.42 -0.28
N GLY A 190 -0.16 15.18 0.33
CA GLY A 190 0.28 15.87 1.55
C GLY A 190 -0.39 15.39 2.83
N LEU A 191 -0.86 14.14 2.88
CA LEU A 191 -1.32 13.47 4.09
C LEU A 191 -0.22 12.56 4.61
N PRO A 192 0.52 12.93 5.68
CA PRO A 192 1.60 12.11 6.21
C PRO A 192 1.07 10.84 6.86
N ALA A 193 1.76 9.72 6.63
CA ALA A 193 1.33 8.43 7.13
C ALA A 193 2.11 8.00 8.40
N ILE A 194 1.38 7.48 9.38
CA ILE A 194 1.90 6.72 10.52
C ILE A 194 1.88 5.25 10.07
N ILE A 195 3.05 4.66 9.89
CA ILE A 195 3.17 3.34 9.26
C ILE A 195 3.82 2.31 10.17
N ASN A 196 3.35 1.06 10.08
CA ASN A 196 4.18 -0.07 10.48
C ASN A 196 5.26 -0.34 9.41
N ALA A 197 6.50 -0.57 9.83
CA ALA A 197 7.63 -0.87 8.94
C ALA A 197 7.54 -2.29 8.36
N CYS A 198 6.48 -2.58 7.64
CA CYS A 198 6.33 -3.86 6.97
C CYS A 198 6.76 -3.78 5.49
N PRO A 199 7.09 -4.94 4.88
CA PRO A 199 7.41 -5.00 3.45
C PRO A 199 6.33 -4.33 2.60
N GLY A 200 6.74 -3.58 1.57
CA GLY A 200 5.85 -2.88 0.65
C GLY A 200 5.18 -1.61 1.19
N LEU A 201 5.33 -1.32 2.49
CA LEU A 201 4.87 -0.09 3.10
C LEU A 201 6.04 0.81 3.51
N HIS A 202 7.10 0.23 4.11
CA HIS A 202 8.26 1.00 4.56
C HIS A 202 8.96 1.76 3.41
N GLU A 203 8.95 1.23 2.20
CA GLU A 203 9.58 1.83 1.02
C GLU A 203 8.79 2.99 0.41
N THR A 204 7.56 3.25 0.89
CA THR A 204 6.74 4.38 0.44
C THR A 204 7.14 5.73 1.05
N LEU A 205 8.08 5.75 2.00
CA LEU A 205 8.55 6.91 2.77
C LEU A 205 10.07 6.82 3.00
N PRO A 206 10.74 7.94 3.30
CA PRO A 206 12.18 7.95 3.59
C PRO A 206 12.57 6.98 4.73
N ASN A 207 13.81 6.50 4.72
CA ASN A 207 14.28 5.56 5.76
C ASN A 207 14.29 6.16 7.17
N ASP A 208 14.48 7.46 7.29
CA ASP A 208 14.47 8.25 8.54
C ASP A 208 13.11 8.83 8.89
N TRP A 209 12.03 8.26 8.33
CA TRP A 209 10.66 8.74 8.55
C TRP A 209 10.26 8.67 10.03
N PRO A 210 9.89 9.81 10.68
CA PRO A 210 9.72 9.88 12.13
C PRO A 210 8.44 9.19 12.65
N LEU A 211 7.46 8.94 11.77
CA LEU A 211 6.18 8.29 12.13
C LEU A 211 6.16 6.81 11.74
N ARG A 212 7.28 6.14 11.90
CA ARG A 212 7.46 4.71 11.63
C ARG A 212 7.44 3.92 12.92
N VAL A 213 6.71 2.81 12.90
CA VAL A 213 6.61 1.86 14.01
C VAL A 213 7.13 0.51 13.53
N GLU A 214 7.97 -0.14 14.33
CA GLU A 214 8.48 -1.47 14.02
C GLU A 214 7.56 -2.54 14.63
N HIS A 215 7.31 -3.61 13.88
CA HIS A 215 6.57 -4.79 14.35
C HIS A 215 5.19 -4.52 14.96
N ASN A 216 4.53 -3.42 14.59
CA ASN A 216 3.26 -2.98 15.20
C ASN A 216 3.35 -2.85 16.73
N ASP A 217 4.51 -2.43 17.25
CA ASP A 217 4.68 -2.24 18.68
C ASP A 217 3.73 -1.17 19.24
N LEU A 218 2.83 -1.58 20.12
CA LEU A 218 1.82 -0.71 20.68
C LEU A 218 2.43 0.45 21.48
N ASN A 219 3.51 0.20 22.23
CA ASN A 219 4.15 1.24 23.04
C ASN A 219 4.73 2.35 22.14
N THR A 220 5.29 1.99 21.01
CA THR A 220 5.77 2.97 20.01
C THR A 220 4.61 3.79 19.44
N TYR A 221 3.46 3.16 19.12
CA TYR A 221 2.26 3.93 18.74
C TYR A 221 1.81 4.88 19.85
N LEU A 222 1.76 4.40 21.11
CA LEU A 222 1.39 5.24 22.25
C LEU A 222 2.31 6.45 22.40
N HIS A 223 3.62 6.24 22.28
CA HIS A 223 4.60 7.34 22.27
C HIS A 223 4.34 8.32 21.12
N LEU A 224 4.10 7.82 19.90
CA LEU A 224 3.77 8.70 18.78
C LEU A 224 2.52 9.53 19.06
N PHE A 225 1.44 8.93 19.53
CA PHE A 225 0.17 9.62 19.78
C PHE A 225 0.25 10.60 20.97
N ASN A 226 0.96 10.25 22.05
CA ASN A 226 0.99 11.06 23.25
C ASN A 226 2.03 12.18 23.19
N ASP A 227 3.21 11.93 22.61
CA ASP A 227 4.37 12.79 22.75
C ASP A 227 4.80 13.44 21.44
N VAL A 228 4.60 12.77 20.29
CA VAL A 228 5.11 13.24 18.99
C VAL A 228 4.05 14.01 18.19
N LEU A 229 2.90 13.39 17.90
CA LEU A 229 1.88 13.98 17.03
C LEU A 229 1.33 15.32 17.52
N PRO A 230 1.20 15.58 18.85
CA PRO A 230 0.70 16.87 19.34
C PRO A 230 1.62 18.05 19.01
N VAL A 231 2.92 17.81 18.88
CA VAL A 231 3.96 18.85 18.76
C VAL A 231 4.69 18.85 17.42
N ILE A 232 4.50 17.81 16.59
CA ILE A 232 5.23 17.67 15.33
C ILE A 232 4.89 18.80 14.34
N ASN A 233 5.89 19.29 13.64
CA ASN A 233 5.68 20.25 12.55
C ASN A 233 5.04 19.55 11.34
N ARG A 234 3.70 19.57 11.27
CA ARG A 234 2.94 18.90 10.21
C ARG A 234 3.30 19.38 8.82
N HIS A 235 3.53 20.69 8.62
CA HIS A 235 3.89 21.20 7.30
C HIS A 235 5.23 20.66 6.80
N GLU A 236 6.18 20.49 7.69
CA GLU A 236 7.49 19.95 7.36
C GLU A 236 7.38 18.48 6.91
N ILE A 237 6.74 17.63 7.71
CA ILE A 237 6.60 16.20 7.34
C ILE A 237 5.70 15.99 6.12
N GLN A 238 4.68 16.83 5.91
CA GLN A 238 3.89 16.84 4.67
C GLN A 238 4.76 17.15 3.46
N SER A 239 5.64 18.12 3.57
CA SER A 239 6.57 18.50 2.50
C SER A 239 7.55 17.35 2.19
N ILE A 240 8.13 16.74 3.22
CA ILE A 240 9.07 15.60 3.09
C ILE A 240 8.37 14.43 2.40
N ALA A 241 7.19 14.02 2.87
CA ALA A 241 6.43 12.91 2.30
C ALA A 241 6.08 13.15 0.83
N ARG A 242 5.61 14.36 0.49
CA ARG A 242 5.25 14.74 -0.87
C ARG A 242 6.47 14.73 -1.79
N GLN A 243 7.57 15.37 -1.42
CA GLN A 243 8.78 15.41 -2.23
C GLN A 243 9.32 14.00 -2.50
N PHE A 244 9.29 13.13 -1.49
CA PHE A 244 9.69 11.74 -1.65
C PHE A 244 8.79 11.00 -2.64
N ALA A 245 7.46 11.13 -2.50
CA ALA A 245 6.50 10.50 -3.40
C ALA A 245 6.62 11.02 -4.84
N GLU A 246 6.73 12.32 -5.04
CA GLU A 246 6.91 12.94 -6.36
C GLU A 246 8.17 12.45 -7.07
N LYS A 247 9.27 12.31 -6.32
CA LYS A 247 10.54 11.85 -6.85
C LYS A 247 10.53 10.38 -7.27
N HIS A 248 9.90 9.51 -6.47
CA HIS A 248 10.05 8.06 -6.61
C HIS A 248 8.82 7.37 -7.22
N PHE A 249 7.62 7.93 -7.05
CA PHE A 249 6.35 7.26 -7.35
C PHE A 249 5.43 8.09 -8.26
N SER A 250 5.98 8.98 -9.08
CA SER A 250 5.18 9.72 -10.04
C SER A 250 4.74 8.83 -11.22
N MET A 251 3.59 9.15 -11.83
CA MET A 251 3.15 8.53 -13.08
C MET A 251 4.19 8.69 -14.20
N CYS A 252 4.93 9.80 -14.22
CA CYS A 252 6.02 10.01 -15.17
C CYS A 252 7.13 9.00 -14.98
N SER A 253 7.61 8.82 -13.75
CA SER A 253 8.68 7.85 -13.44
C SER A 253 8.27 6.41 -13.81
N MET A 254 7.02 6.03 -13.51
CA MET A 254 6.50 4.72 -13.90
C MET A 254 6.46 4.57 -15.42
N ARG A 255 5.91 5.54 -16.13
CA ARG A 255 5.83 5.54 -17.61
C ARG A 255 7.21 5.41 -18.24
N GLU A 256 8.17 6.24 -17.82
CA GLU A 256 9.55 6.18 -18.32
C GLU A 256 10.21 4.81 -18.06
N GLY A 257 9.91 4.19 -16.92
CA GLY A 257 10.36 2.83 -16.60
C GLY A 257 9.86 1.82 -17.63
N TYR A 258 8.57 1.83 -17.94
CA TYR A 258 7.98 0.95 -18.95
C TYR A 258 8.44 1.28 -20.37
N GLU A 259 8.58 2.55 -20.74
CA GLU A 259 9.08 2.95 -22.06
C GLU A 259 10.50 2.42 -22.30
N ARG A 260 11.40 2.55 -21.31
CA ARG A 260 12.75 1.97 -21.38
C ARG A 260 12.71 0.45 -21.54
N LEU A 261 11.86 -0.22 -20.76
CA LEU A 261 11.71 -1.67 -20.84
C LEU A 261 11.23 -2.13 -22.21
N TYR A 262 10.18 -1.51 -22.73
CA TYR A 262 9.66 -1.85 -24.06
C TYR A 262 10.69 -1.57 -25.15
N ALA A 263 11.39 -0.43 -25.10
CA ALA A 263 12.45 -0.13 -26.06
C ALA A 263 13.58 -1.18 -26.06
N GLN A 264 13.92 -1.74 -24.89
CA GLN A 264 14.89 -2.85 -24.80
C GLN A 264 14.33 -4.15 -25.37
N ALA A 265 13.08 -4.49 -25.05
CA ALA A 265 12.44 -5.71 -25.53
C ALA A 265 12.27 -5.77 -27.05
N PHE A 266 12.13 -4.62 -27.72
CA PHE A 266 12.00 -4.53 -29.17
C PHE A 266 13.35 -4.47 -29.91
N LYS A 267 14.45 -4.18 -29.24
CA LYS A 267 15.79 -4.18 -29.82
C LYS A 267 16.48 -5.56 -29.80
N ALA A 268 16.01 -6.47 -28.97
CA ALA A 268 16.47 -7.85 -28.82
C ALA A 268 15.59 -8.83 -29.63
#